data_deb370cd7b6d5e33efc2ebf4e3c5ba7a
#
_entry.id   deb370cd7b6d5e33efc2ebf4e3c5ba7a
#
_cell.length_a   1.000
_cell.length_b   1.000
_cell.length_c   1.000
_cell.angle_alpha   90.00
_cell.angle_beta   90.00
_cell.angle_gamma   90.00
#
_symmetry.space_group_name_H-M   'P 1'
#
loop_
_entity.id
_entity.type
_entity.pdbx_description
1 polymer ?
#
loop_
_entity_poly.entity_id
_entity_poly.type
_entity_poly.pdbx_seq_one_letter_code
_entity_poly.pdbx_strand_id
1 'polypeptide(L)'
;ASQFLHPRLLAYIKPTVEIMAALPSVVLGFLAGLWLAPSLERYFPALILTFIVLPLAVWLAGLAWNAVPLGVRGRFPTGSEIGLYLLAVVLGLAACFEVSPLFERLAFGGDFQSWLLAVTGLKYDQRNAVVVGLAMGFAVIPIIFAISEDAFSNVPRNLVSGSLALGANRWQTVTRVVLPTASPGIFSAIMIGFGRAI
;
A
#
# COMPACT_ATOMS: atom_id res chain seq x y z
N ALA A 1 5.08 -6.46 13.89
CA ALA A 1 3.95 -5.64 14.31
C ALA A 1 3.74 -5.72 15.82
N SER A 2 3.63 -6.93 16.42
CA SER A 2 3.32 -7.15 17.83
C SER A 2 4.32 -6.55 18.83
N GLN A 3 5.58 -6.32 18.44
CA GLN A 3 6.61 -5.80 19.35
C GLN A 3 6.86 -4.28 19.23
N PHE A 4 6.36 -3.62 18.18
CA PHE A 4 6.69 -2.23 17.86
C PHE A 4 5.48 -1.33 17.65
N LEU A 5 4.31 -1.90 17.30
CA LEU A 5 3.08 -1.13 17.18
C LEU A 5 2.52 -0.82 18.57
N HIS A 6 1.97 0.39 18.70
CA HIS A 6 1.26 0.75 19.92
C HIS A 6 0.07 -0.22 20.15
N PRO A 7 -0.17 -0.74 21.36
CA PRO A 7 -1.22 -1.73 21.64
C PRO A 7 -2.61 -1.33 21.12
N ARG A 8 -2.91 -0.03 21.13
CA ARG A 8 -4.18 0.51 20.58
C ARG A 8 -4.34 0.27 19.08
N LEU A 9 -3.26 0.41 18.30
CA LEU A 9 -3.31 0.17 16.84
C LEU A 9 -3.46 -1.32 16.53
N LEU A 10 -2.81 -2.16 17.31
CA LEU A 10 -2.94 -3.62 17.16
C LEU A 10 -4.38 -4.09 17.41
N ALA A 11 -5.06 -3.48 18.39
CA ALA A 11 -6.46 -3.79 18.72
C ALA A 11 -7.44 -3.49 17.58
N TYR A 12 -7.09 -2.61 16.63
CA TYR A 12 -7.92 -2.32 15.44
C TYR A 12 -7.48 -3.12 14.22
N ILE A 13 -6.17 -3.26 14.00
CA ILE A 13 -5.63 -3.92 12.80
C ILE A 13 -6.00 -5.40 12.80
N LYS A 14 -5.85 -6.10 13.93
CA LYS A 14 -6.09 -7.54 14.00
C LYS A 14 -7.54 -7.91 13.70
N PRO A 15 -8.56 -7.32 14.33
CA PRO A 15 -9.96 -7.59 13.98
C PRO A 15 -10.30 -7.21 12.53
N THR A 16 -9.73 -6.13 12.00
CA THR A 16 -9.96 -5.73 10.61
C THR A 16 -9.48 -6.80 9.63
N VAL A 17 -8.29 -7.34 9.86
CA VAL A 17 -7.73 -8.41 9.02
C VAL A 17 -8.52 -9.71 9.17
N GLU A 18 -8.97 -10.03 10.39
CA GLU A 18 -9.82 -11.22 10.65
C GLU A 18 -11.19 -11.10 9.95
N ILE A 19 -11.81 -9.92 9.95
CA ILE A 19 -13.06 -9.66 9.21
C ILE A 19 -12.82 -9.81 7.71
N MET A 20 -11.70 -9.28 7.17
CA MET A 20 -11.35 -9.46 5.76
C MET A 20 -11.16 -10.95 5.41
N ALA A 21 -10.55 -11.73 6.30
CA ALA A 21 -10.36 -13.18 6.11
C ALA A 21 -11.68 -13.96 6.12
N ALA A 22 -12.67 -13.47 6.84
CA ALA A 22 -13.99 -14.09 6.94
C ALA A 22 -14.87 -13.87 5.70
N LEU A 23 -14.51 -12.91 4.82
CA LEU A 23 -15.28 -12.65 3.60
C LEU A 23 -15.15 -13.82 2.61
N PRO A 24 -16.28 -14.39 2.14
CA PRO A 24 -16.25 -15.44 1.13
C PRO A 24 -15.62 -14.91 -0.17
N SER A 25 -14.72 -15.67 -0.77
CA SER A 25 -14.06 -15.30 -2.03
C SER A 25 -15.02 -14.99 -3.17
N VAL A 26 -16.19 -15.70 -3.20
CA VAL A 26 -17.25 -15.45 -4.17
C VAL A 26 -17.84 -14.05 -4.02
N VAL A 27 -18.04 -13.58 -2.77
CA VAL A 27 -18.55 -12.22 -2.50
C VAL A 27 -17.55 -11.17 -2.94
N LEU A 28 -16.24 -11.41 -2.69
CA LEU A 28 -15.16 -10.51 -3.17
C LEU A 28 -15.12 -10.46 -4.70
N GLY A 29 -15.26 -11.60 -5.39
CA GLY A 29 -15.32 -11.64 -6.85
C GLY A 29 -16.54 -10.92 -7.41
N PHE A 30 -17.69 -11.09 -6.77
CA PHE A 30 -18.93 -10.40 -7.14
C PHE A 30 -18.80 -8.86 -6.94
N LEU A 31 -18.28 -8.43 -5.81
CA LEU A 31 -18.04 -7.02 -5.51
C LEU A 31 -17.00 -6.42 -6.49
N ALA A 32 -15.96 -7.17 -6.82
CA ALA A 32 -14.97 -6.76 -7.81
C ALA A 32 -15.60 -6.57 -9.20
N GLY A 33 -16.47 -7.48 -9.63
CA GLY A 33 -17.12 -7.38 -10.93
C GLY A 33 -18.18 -6.29 -11.04
N LEU A 34 -18.96 -6.06 -9.97
CA LEU A 34 -20.09 -5.12 -10.01
C LEU A 34 -19.73 -3.70 -9.58
N TRP A 35 -18.75 -3.54 -8.70
CA TRP A 35 -18.42 -2.23 -8.14
C TRP A 35 -17.01 -1.78 -8.51
N LEU A 36 -16.00 -2.64 -8.31
CA LEU A 36 -14.60 -2.28 -8.53
C LEU A 36 -14.31 -2.10 -10.04
N ALA A 37 -14.80 -3.02 -10.89
CA ALA A 37 -14.54 -2.97 -12.32
C ALA A 37 -15.10 -1.70 -12.98
N PRO A 38 -16.39 -1.31 -12.78
CA PRO A 38 -16.90 -0.07 -13.32
C PRO A 38 -16.21 1.18 -12.76
N SER A 39 -15.83 1.13 -11.47
CA SER A 39 -15.14 2.24 -10.81
C SER A 39 -13.73 2.44 -11.39
N LEU A 40 -13.00 1.34 -11.58
CA LEU A 40 -11.66 1.38 -12.20
C LEU A 40 -11.71 1.82 -13.65
N GLU A 41 -12.71 1.37 -14.43
CA GLU A 41 -12.91 1.81 -15.81
C GLU A 41 -13.07 3.32 -15.87
N ARG A 42 -13.95 3.87 -15.03
CA ARG A 42 -14.22 5.31 -14.98
C ARG A 42 -13.02 6.15 -14.56
N TYR A 43 -12.21 5.63 -13.63
CA TYR A 43 -11.07 6.36 -13.07
C TYR A 43 -9.71 5.85 -13.57
N PHE A 44 -9.68 5.08 -14.64
CA PHE A 44 -8.44 4.51 -15.17
C PHE A 44 -7.40 5.56 -15.56
N PRO A 45 -7.78 6.68 -16.22
CA PRO A 45 -6.84 7.76 -16.48
C PRO A 45 -6.28 8.42 -15.20
N ALA A 46 -7.10 8.55 -14.16
CA ALA A 46 -6.64 9.04 -12.84
C ALA A 46 -5.66 8.07 -12.19
N LEU A 47 -5.87 6.76 -12.35
CA LEU A 47 -4.98 5.74 -11.83
C LEU A 47 -3.60 5.81 -12.50
N ILE A 48 -3.54 5.98 -13.82
CA ILE A 48 -2.28 6.21 -14.53
C ILE A 48 -1.59 7.47 -14.02
N LEU A 49 -2.35 8.55 -13.87
CA LEU A 49 -1.84 9.84 -13.39
C LEU A 49 -1.26 9.74 -11.98
N THR A 50 -1.81 8.87 -11.14
CA THR A 50 -1.34 8.64 -9.77
C THR A 50 0.11 8.18 -9.72
N PHE A 51 0.56 7.35 -10.66
CA PHE A 51 1.95 6.89 -10.73
C PHE A 51 2.96 8.03 -11.00
N ILE A 52 2.50 9.14 -11.57
CA ILE A 52 3.34 10.32 -11.86
C ILE A 52 3.17 11.36 -10.74
N VAL A 53 1.94 11.65 -10.38
CA VAL A 53 1.60 12.75 -9.45
C VAL A 53 2.02 12.44 -8.02
N LEU A 54 1.85 11.21 -7.53
CA LEU A 54 2.21 10.88 -6.15
C LEU A 54 3.73 11.00 -5.88
N PRO A 55 4.62 10.39 -6.69
CA PRO A 55 6.05 10.60 -6.49
C PRO A 55 6.45 12.09 -6.59
N LEU A 56 5.84 12.82 -7.52
CA LEU A 56 6.09 14.26 -7.69
C LEU A 56 5.62 15.05 -6.46
N ALA A 57 4.43 14.76 -5.94
CA ALA A 57 3.88 15.43 -4.75
C ALA A 57 4.75 15.18 -3.51
N VAL A 58 5.19 13.94 -3.31
CA VAL A 58 6.09 13.58 -2.20
C VAL A 58 7.45 14.28 -2.37
N TRP A 59 8.00 14.32 -3.59
CA TRP A 59 9.26 15.01 -3.87
C TRP A 59 9.14 16.50 -3.63
N LEU A 60 8.07 17.16 -4.11
CA LEU A 60 7.81 18.58 -3.87
C LEU A 60 7.61 18.88 -2.38
N ALA A 61 6.93 18.01 -1.64
CA ALA A 61 6.81 18.14 -0.19
C ALA A 61 8.17 18.08 0.51
N GLY A 62 9.07 17.20 0.04
CA GLY A 62 10.44 17.11 0.52
C GLY A 62 11.25 18.38 0.23
N LEU A 63 11.12 18.94 -0.98
CA LEU A 63 11.74 20.22 -1.33
C LEU A 63 11.18 21.37 -0.47
N ALA A 64 9.86 21.45 -0.32
CA ALA A 64 9.21 22.46 0.50
C ALA A 64 9.69 22.38 1.96
N TRP A 65 9.79 21.18 2.52
CA TRP A 65 10.32 20.98 3.87
C TRP A 65 11.76 21.43 3.98
N ASN A 66 12.61 21.12 3.00
CA ASN A 66 14.02 21.53 3.00
C ASN A 66 14.21 23.03 2.81
N ALA A 67 13.27 23.71 2.18
CA ALA A 67 13.28 25.16 2.01
C ALA A 67 12.90 25.93 3.30
N VAL A 68 12.30 25.26 4.29
CA VAL A 68 11.95 25.88 5.57
C VAL A 68 13.22 26.19 6.36
N PRO A 69 13.43 27.47 6.78
CA PRO A 69 14.61 27.86 7.56
C PRO A 69 14.72 27.06 8.87
N LEU A 70 15.96 26.68 9.25
CA LEU A 70 16.24 25.87 10.44
C LEU A 70 15.64 26.47 11.74
N GLY A 71 15.59 27.79 11.86
CA GLY A 71 15.01 28.47 13.02
C GLY A 71 13.49 28.27 13.15
N VAL A 72 12.78 28.07 12.04
CA VAL A 72 11.34 27.78 12.03
C VAL A 72 11.11 26.28 12.19
N ARG A 73 11.94 25.47 11.53
CA ARG A 73 11.88 24.01 11.56
C ARG A 73 12.06 23.46 12.99
N GLY A 74 12.91 24.08 13.81
CA GLY A 74 13.12 23.70 15.20
C GLY A 74 11.93 23.96 16.15
N ARG A 75 10.91 24.71 15.70
CA ARG A 75 9.67 24.94 16.45
C ARG A 75 8.64 23.81 16.29
N PHE A 76 8.79 23.00 15.26
CA PHE A 76 7.91 21.88 15.01
C PHE A 76 8.38 20.65 15.79
N PRO A 77 7.47 19.84 16.36
CA PRO A 77 7.82 18.58 17.01
C PRO A 77 8.48 17.63 16.03
N THR A 78 9.38 16.79 16.54
CA THR A 78 10.01 15.71 15.73
C THR A 78 8.94 14.81 15.14
N GLY A 79 8.94 14.65 13.82
CA GLY A 79 7.92 13.86 13.10
C GLY A 79 6.83 14.67 12.40
N SER A 80 6.81 16.01 12.52
CA SER A 80 5.88 16.87 11.76
C SER A 80 6.04 16.76 10.24
N GLU A 81 7.21 16.33 9.80
CA GLU A 81 7.50 15.97 8.39
C GLU A 81 6.50 14.94 7.85
N ILE A 82 6.15 13.95 8.66
CA ILE A 82 5.19 12.90 8.28
C ILE A 82 3.82 13.52 7.97
N GLY A 83 3.38 14.51 8.75
CA GLY A 83 2.13 15.24 8.49
C GLY A 83 2.14 15.94 7.13
N LEU A 84 3.27 16.57 6.76
CA LEU A 84 3.43 17.22 5.46
C LEU A 84 3.37 16.21 4.31
N TYR A 85 4.08 15.09 4.44
CA TYR A 85 4.04 14.02 3.43
C TYR A 85 2.65 13.39 3.28
N LEU A 86 1.95 13.15 4.40
CA LEU A 86 0.57 12.66 4.36
C LEU A 86 -0.36 13.66 3.67
N LEU A 87 -0.23 14.94 4.01
CA LEU A 87 -1.00 16.01 3.34
C LEU A 87 -0.68 16.04 1.82
N ALA A 88 0.58 15.95 1.44
CA ALA A 88 0.99 15.92 0.03
C ALA A 88 0.41 14.70 -0.72
N VAL A 89 0.36 13.53 -0.09
CA VAL A 89 -0.26 12.33 -0.67
C VAL A 89 -1.76 12.53 -0.84
N VAL A 90 -2.45 13.06 0.18
CA VAL A 90 -3.91 13.30 0.10
C VAL A 90 -4.24 14.34 -0.97
N LEU A 91 -3.50 15.46 -1.00
CA LEU A 91 -3.68 16.50 -2.02
C LEU A 91 -3.30 16.00 -3.41
N GLY A 92 -2.25 15.19 -3.53
CA GLY A 92 -1.84 14.55 -4.78
C GLY A 92 -2.91 13.59 -5.33
N LEU A 93 -3.51 12.78 -4.46
CA LEU A 93 -4.63 11.93 -4.85
C LEU A 93 -5.84 12.76 -5.29
N ALA A 94 -6.24 13.76 -4.52
CA ALA A 94 -7.33 14.65 -4.90
C ALA A 94 -7.06 15.32 -6.25
N ALA A 95 -5.85 15.83 -6.47
CA ALA A 95 -5.45 16.43 -7.73
C ALA A 95 -5.52 15.42 -8.90
N CYS A 96 -5.20 14.14 -8.70
CA CYS A 96 -5.35 13.13 -9.75
C CYS A 96 -6.81 12.99 -10.22
N PHE A 97 -7.78 13.04 -9.32
CA PHE A 97 -9.20 12.95 -9.69
C PHE A 97 -9.69 14.21 -10.40
N GLU A 98 -9.29 15.39 -9.92
CA GLU A 98 -9.70 16.67 -10.53
C GLU A 98 -9.05 16.90 -11.89
N VAL A 99 -7.79 16.54 -12.05
CA VAL A 99 -7.03 16.73 -13.29
C VAL A 99 -7.28 15.61 -14.31
N SER A 100 -7.79 14.45 -13.86
CA SER A 100 -8.05 13.30 -14.73
C SER A 100 -8.82 13.62 -16.01
N PRO A 101 -9.93 14.39 -16.01
CA PRO A 101 -10.65 14.69 -17.24
C PRO A 101 -9.85 15.57 -18.22
N LEU A 102 -9.02 16.47 -17.69
CA LEU A 102 -8.12 17.29 -18.52
C LEU A 102 -6.99 16.42 -19.11
N PHE A 103 -6.42 15.55 -18.31
CA PHE A 103 -5.38 14.59 -18.74
C PHE A 103 -5.92 13.67 -19.83
N GLU A 104 -7.13 13.15 -19.66
CA GLU A 104 -7.77 12.28 -20.64
C GLU A 104 -7.98 12.99 -22.01
N ARG A 105 -8.41 14.25 -21.97
CA ARG A 105 -8.53 15.07 -23.19
C ARG A 105 -7.21 15.33 -23.89
N LEU A 106 -6.15 15.62 -23.13
CA LEU A 106 -4.83 15.97 -23.69
C LEU A 106 -4.04 14.75 -24.14
N ALA A 107 -4.06 13.67 -23.37
CA ALA A 107 -3.26 12.48 -23.63
C ALA A 107 -3.96 11.45 -24.54
N PHE A 108 -5.30 11.33 -24.42
CA PHE A 108 -6.07 10.26 -25.05
C PHE A 108 -7.19 10.81 -25.98
N GLY A 109 -7.21 12.11 -26.25
CA GLY A 109 -8.20 12.71 -27.16
C GLY A 109 -9.63 12.75 -26.58
N GLY A 110 -9.80 12.56 -25.29
CA GLY A 110 -11.08 12.66 -24.57
C GLY A 110 -11.77 11.32 -24.28
N ASP A 111 -11.24 10.19 -24.82
CA ASP A 111 -11.71 8.84 -24.52
C ASP A 111 -10.55 7.84 -24.56
N PHE A 112 -10.15 7.40 -23.38
CA PHE A 112 -9.07 6.44 -23.21
C PHE A 112 -9.34 5.11 -23.92
N GLN A 113 -10.58 4.65 -23.95
CA GLN A 113 -10.94 3.35 -24.55
C GLN A 113 -10.83 3.37 -26.07
N SER A 114 -11.32 4.43 -26.70
CA SER A 114 -11.21 4.60 -28.16
C SER A 114 -9.77 4.82 -28.59
N TRP A 115 -8.97 5.55 -27.80
CA TRP A 115 -7.55 5.73 -28.04
C TRP A 115 -6.80 4.39 -27.93
N LEU A 116 -7.08 3.57 -26.88
CA LEU A 116 -6.47 2.27 -26.70
C LEU A 116 -6.75 1.36 -27.90
N LEU A 117 -8.00 1.31 -28.34
CA LEU A 117 -8.40 0.53 -29.51
C LEU A 117 -7.68 1.00 -30.80
N ALA A 118 -7.57 2.30 -30.99
CA ALA A 118 -6.93 2.88 -32.18
C ALA A 118 -5.41 2.60 -32.23
N VAL A 119 -4.73 2.64 -31.09
CA VAL A 119 -3.27 2.51 -31.01
C VAL A 119 -2.83 1.07 -30.91
N THR A 120 -3.53 0.24 -30.11
CA THR A 120 -3.10 -1.15 -29.82
C THR A 120 -3.95 -2.21 -30.52
N GLY A 121 -5.11 -1.84 -31.06
CA GLY A 121 -6.10 -2.79 -31.57
C GLY A 121 -6.81 -3.60 -30.49
N LEU A 122 -6.53 -3.34 -29.21
CA LEU A 122 -7.12 -4.05 -28.07
C LEU A 122 -8.36 -3.30 -27.56
N LYS A 123 -9.46 -4.02 -27.47
CA LYS A 123 -10.66 -3.48 -26.81
C LYS A 123 -10.46 -3.52 -25.30
N TYR A 124 -10.78 -2.40 -24.64
CA TYR A 124 -10.79 -2.36 -23.17
C TYR A 124 -11.86 -3.33 -22.64
N ASP A 125 -11.43 -4.27 -21.82
CA ASP A 125 -12.33 -5.14 -21.09
C ASP A 125 -12.46 -4.62 -19.64
N GLN A 126 -13.70 -4.43 -19.18
CA GLN A 126 -13.98 -3.98 -17.83
C GLN A 126 -13.43 -4.95 -16.77
N ARG A 127 -13.39 -6.26 -17.08
CA ARG A 127 -12.85 -7.31 -16.22
C ARG A 127 -11.42 -7.66 -16.60
N ASN A 128 -10.57 -6.66 -16.65
CA ASN A 128 -9.17 -6.81 -17.04
C ASN A 128 -8.29 -7.32 -15.88
N ALA A 129 -7.04 -7.65 -16.23
CA ALA A 129 -6.05 -8.15 -15.28
C ALA A 129 -5.81 -7.23 -14.06
N VAL A 130 -6.00 -5.91 -14.22
CA VAL A 130 -5.84 -4.93 -13.12
C VAL A 130 -6.94 -5.12 -12.09
N VAL A 131 -8.20 -5.24 -12.52
CA VAL A 131 -9.35 -5.48 -11.64
C VAL A 131 -9.19 -6.80 -10.89
N VAL A 132 -8.86 -7.87 -11.64
CA VAL A 132 -8.66 -9.20 -11.07
C VAL A 132 -7.49 -9.19 -10.08
N GLY A 133 -6.35 -8.58 -10.46
CA GLY A 133 -5.18 -8.49 -9.60
C GLY A 133 -5.44 -7.73 -8.30
N LEU A 134 -6.17 -6.62 -8.34
CA LEU A 134 -6.56 -5.87 -7.14
C LEU A 134 -7.50 -6.67 -6.24
N ALA A 135 -8.52 -7.32 -6.82
CA ALA A 135 -9.46 -8.14 -6.06
C ALA A 135 -8.76 -9.34 -5.39
N MET A 136 -7.91 -10.04 -6.13
CA MET A 136 -7.12 -11.15 -5.60
C MET A 136 -6.09 -10.69 -4.57
N GLY A 137 -5.41 -9.58 -4.83
CA GLY A 137 -4.50 -8.98 -3.87
C GLY A 137 -5.18 -8.71 -2.53
N PHE A 138 -6.38 -8.14 -2.56
CA PHE A 138 -7.17 -7.88 -1.37
C PHE A 138 -7.56 -9.17 -0.62
N ALA A 139 -7.93 -10.23 -1.36
CA ALA A 139 -8.29 -11.52 -0.78
C ALA A 139 -7.10 -12.25 -0.12
N VAL A 140 -5.87 -12.01 -0.59
CA VAL A 140 -4.66 -12.68 -0.12
C VAL A 140 -4.02 -11.98 1.08
N ILE A 141 -4.25 -10.67 1.26
CA ILE A 141 -3.70 -9.88 2.37
C ILE A 141 -3.89 -10.54 3.75
N PRO A 142 -5.09 -11.00 4.14
CA PRO A 142 -5.30 -11.58 5.46
C PRO A 142 -4.44 -12.82 5.74
N ILE A 143 -4.26 -13.65 4.71
CA ILE A 143 -3.50 -14.90 4.83
C ILE A 143 -2.01 -14.62 5.01
N ILE A 144 -1.46 -13.75 4.15
CA ILE A 144 -0.06 -13.35 4.24
C ILE A 144 0.18 -12.68 5.59
N PHE A 145 -0.75 -11.83 6.04
CA PHE A 145 -0.64 -11.16 7.33
C PHE A 145 -0.61 -12.15 8.49
N ALA A 146 -1.56 -13.09 8.57
CA ALA A 146 -1.66 -14.05 9.66
C ALA A 146 -0.39 -14.93 9.76
N ILE A 147 0.04 -15.52 8.64
CA ILE A 147 1.22 -16.40 8.63
C ILE A 147 2.50 -15.58 8.93
N SER A 148 2.59 -14.35 8.44
CA SER A 148 3.73 -13.48 8.77
C SER A 148 3.73 -13.06 10.24
N GLU A 149 2.57 -12.78 10.84
CA GLU A 149 2.45 -12.50 12.28
C GLU A 149 2.93 -13.68 13.11
N ASP A 150 2.54 -14.90 12.74
CA ASP A 150 3.02 -16.13 13.39
C ASP A 150 4.54 -16.27 13.25
N ALA A 151 5.10 -16.04 12.08
CA ALA A 151 6.54 -16.08 11.85
C ALA A 151 7.31 -15.09 12.75
N PHE A 152 6.80 -13.88 12.93
CA PHE A 152 7.37 -12.89 13.84
C PHE A 152 7.20 -13.27 15.31
N SER A 153 6.08 -13.88 15.68
CA SER A 153 5.79 -14.29 17.06
C SER A 153 6.65 -15.45 17.51
N ASN A 154 7.07 -16.30 16.56
CA ASN A 154 7.94 -17.45 16.80
C ASN A 154 9.43 -17.10 16.91
N VAL A 155 9.82 -15.83 16.71
CA VAL A 155 11.21 -15.41 16.94
C VAL A 155 11.57 -15.54 18.43
N PRO A 156 12.62 -16.31 18.79
CA PRO A 156 13.00 -16.54 20.18
C PRO A 156 13.32 -15.23 20.92
N ARG A 157 12.71 -15.03 22.07
CA ARG A 157 12.88 -13.81 22.88
C ARG A 157 14.32 -13.60 23.35
N ASN A 158 15.09 -14.67 23.54
CA ASN A 158 16.50 -14.61 23.92
C ASN A 158 17.37 -13.92 22.86
N LEU A 159 17.05 -14.05 21.57
CA LEU A 159 17.74 -13.34 20.49
C LEU A 159 17.47 -11.83 20.57
N VAL A 160 16.22 -11.46 20.83
CA VAL A 160 15.81 -10.06 20.97
C VAL A 160 16.45 -9.42 22.20
N SER A 161 16.35 -10.08 23.35
CA SER A 161 16.95 -9.59 24.60
C SER A 161 18.49 -9.57 24.54
N GLY A 162 19.11 -10.56 23.92
CA GLY A 162 20.56 -10.59 23.72
C GLY A 162 21.05 -9.43 22.84
N SER A 163 20.34 -9.12 21.74
CA SER A 163 20.68 -7.99 20.88
C SER A 163 20.57 -6.64 21.63
N LEU A 164 19.51 -6.46 22.42
CA LEU A 164 19.33 -5.24 23.22
C LEU A 164 20.39 -5.14 24.34
N ALA A 165 20.77 -6.25 24.98
CA ALA A 165 21.82 -6.30 25.99
C ALA A 165 23.21 -5.92 25.45
N LEU A 166 23.46 -6.20 24.16
CA LEU A 166 24.67 -5.78 23.44
C LEU A 166 24.64 -4.31 22.99
N GLY A 167 23.62 -3.53 23.38
CA GLY A 167 23.50 -2.11 23.09
C GLY A 167 22.84 -1.78 21.74
N ALA A 168 22.28 -2.75 21.02
CA ALA A 168 21.52 -2.47 19.82
C ALA A 168 20.22 -1.70 20.15
N ASN A 169 19.87 -0.70 19.35
CA ASN A 169 18.58 -0.05 19.47
C ASN A 169 17.47 -0.97 18.91
N ARG A 170 16.20 -0.64 19.22
CA ARG A 170 15.03 -1.43 18.79
C ARG A 170 14.97 -1.63 17.28
N TRP A 171 15.29 -0.60 16.49
CA TRP A 171 15.28 -0.68 15.03
C TRP A 171 16.38 -1.62 14.50
N GLN A 172 17.58 -1.53 15.05
CA GLN A 172 18.68 -2.43 14.72
C GLN A 172 18.34 -3.89 15.08
N THR A 173 17.72 -4.12 16.22
CA THR A 173 17.27 -5.46 16.63
C THR A 173 16.23 -6.01 15.64
N VAL A 174 15.26 -5.19 15.21
CA VAL A 174 14.27 -5.61 14.20
C VAL A 174 14.90 -5.97 12.88
N THR A 175 15.71 -5.08 12.34
CA THR A 175 16.24 -5.23 10.97
C THR A 175 17.35 -6.28 10.88
N ARG A 176 18.15 -6.48 11.94
CA ARG A 176 19.31 -7.37 11.92
C ARG A 176 19.08 -8.71 12.60
N VAL A 177 18.08 -8.82 13.46
CA VAL A 177 17.81 -10.06 14.21
C VAL A 177 16.43 -10.60 13.90
N VAL A 178 15.36 -9.82 14.17
CA VAL A 178 13.99 -10.32 14.07
C VAL A 178 13.61 -10.61 12.62
N LEU A 179 13.82 -9.67 11.71
CA LEU A 179 13.46 -9.82 10.31
C LEU A 179 14.20 -10.96 9.60
N PRO A 180 15.53 -11.10 9.73
CA PRO A 180 16.23 -12.23 9.14
C PRO A 180 15.80 -13.58 9.72
N THR A 181 15.54 -13.64 11.04
CA THR A 181 15.09 -14.87 11.71
C THR A 181 13.67 -15.26 11.26
N ALA A 182 12.77 -14.29 11.06
CA ALA A 182 11.41 -14.54 10.59
C ALA A 182 11.30 -14.73 9.07
N SER A 183 12.34 -14.41 8.30
CA SER A 183 12.29 -14.39 6.83
C SER A 183 11.84 -15.70 6.17
N PRO A 184 12.20 -16.90 6.63
CA PRO A 184 11.69 -18.14 6.05
C PRO A 184 10.17 -18.29 6.20
N GLY A 185 9.63 -17.86 7.35
CA GLY A 185 8.18 -17.87 7.60
C GLY A 185 7.45 -16.83 6.74
N ILE A 186 8.02 -15.64 6.57
CA ILE A 186 7.47 -14.60 5.68
C ILE A 186 7.49 -15.09 4.23
N PHE A 187 8.56 -15.73 3.79
CA PHE A 187 8.63 -16.31 2.45
C PHE A 187 7.55 -17.38 2.24
N SER A 188 7.34 -18.26 3.22
CA SER A 188 6.26 -19.25 3.21
C SER A 188 4.89 -18.58 3.12
N ALA A 189 4.65 -17.50 3.87
CA ALA A 189 3.42 -16.72 3.82
C ALA A 189 3.14 -16.18 2.40
N ILE A 190 4.15 -15.63 1.75
CA ILE A 190 4.06 -15.11 0.38
C ILE A 190 3.75 -16.25 -0.60
N MET A 191 4.44 -17.38 -0.49
CA MET A 191 4.21 -18.53 -1.38
C MET A 191 2.80 -19.12 -1.22
N ILE A 192 2.31 -19.23 0.00
CA ILE A 192 0.93 -19.70 0.27
C ILE A 192 -0.09 -18.69 -0.25
N GLY A 193 0.15 -17.39 -0.04
CA GLY A 193 -0.70 -16.34 -0.58
C GLY A 193 -0.75 -16.37 -2.09
N PHE A 194 0.41 -16.51 -2.74
CA PHE A 194 0.53 -16.61 -4.19
C PHE A 194 -0.17 -17.85 -4.75
N GLY A 195 0.02 -19.03 -4.10
CA GLY A 195 -0.67 -20.26 -4.51
C GLY A 195 -2.18 -20.21 -4.37
N ARG A 196 -2.72 -19.29 -3.55
CA ARG A 196 -4.17 -19.07 -3.45
C ARG A 196 -4.70 -18.05 -4.48
N ALA A 197 -3.83 -17.23 -5.05
CA ALA A 197 -4.19 -16.26 -6.06
C ALA A 197 -4.19 -16.82 -7.49
N ILE A 198 -3.55 -17.98 -7.70
CA ILE A 198 -3.54 -18.72 -8.97
C ILE A 198 -4.66 -19.77 -8.98
#